data_86d76708c767f06972c41127e3806c1b
#
_entry.id   86d76708c767f06972c41127e3806c1b
#
_cell.length_a   1.000
_cell.length_b   1.000
_cell.length_c   1.000
_cell.angle_alpha   90.00
_cell.angle_beta   90.00
_cell.angle_gamma   90.00
#
_symmetry.space_group_name_H-M   'P 1'
#
loop_
_entity.id
_entity.type
_entity.pdbx_description
1 polymer ?
#
loop_
_entity_poly.entity_id
_entity_poly.type
_entity_poly.pdbx_seq_one_letter_code
_entity_poly.pdbx_strand_id
1 'polypeptide(L)'
;MTGLEDLPFLGETGHVISLVGGGGKTTLLYALARHYSAQGQRVLVSTTTHIQRPDANYATDEAARDALWQAGTYAVAGVPAEGGKLTMPPHLADWMAEADTVLLEADGAKRHPCKAPAAHEPVLLRSSDIVLAAAGLSAMGKPLQDVCFRLEAACALLAVPPETPLTPALLAKLLTSEAGGRKCVGTRKFYAILNQADDEARRAAGEQTLAILKENYDVTGCLTHFEKGERA
;
A
#
# COMPACT_ATOMS: atom_id res chain seq x y z
N MET A 1 11.80 -10.27 6.03
CA MET A 1 10.62 -9.74 5.28
C MET A 1 9.99 -10.94 4.59
N THR A 2 9.03 -11.59 5.20
CA THR A 2 8.41 -12.78 4.63
C THR A 2 7.31 -12.37 3.66
N GLY A 3 7.36 -12.90 2.44
CA GLY A 3 6.28 -12.86 1.44
C GLY A 3 6.40 -11.77 0.36
N LEU A 4 7.31 -10.81 0.45
CA LEU A 4 7.50 -9.84 -0.64
C LEU A 4 8.25 -10.46 -1.82
N GLU A 5 9.12 -11.45 -1.55
CA GLU A 5 9.87 -12.20 -2.55
C GLU A 5 9.00 -12.88 -3.62
N ASP A 6 7.71 -13.08 -3.33
CA ASP A 6 6.73 -13.62 -4.28
C ASP A 6 6.23 -12.59 -5.31
N LEU A 7 6.58 -11.30 -5.14
CA LEU A 7 6.18 -10.25 -6.07
C LEU A 7 7.12 -10.19 -7.28
N PRO A 8 6.62 -10.39 -8.51
CA PRO A 8 7.47 -10.59 -9.68
C PRO A 8 8.30 -9.37 -10.09
N PHE A 9 7.93 -8.18 -9.64
CA PHE A 9 8.59 -6.91 -9.99
C PHE A 9 9.72 -6.50 -9.01
N LEU A 10 9.95 -7.23 -7.92
CA LEU A 10 10.95 -6.82 -6.90
C LEU A 10 12.39 -6.78 -7.39
N GLY A 11 12.72 -7.51 -8.44
CA GLY A 11 14.04 -7.47 -9.08
C GLY A 11 14.17 -6.42 -10.19
N GLU A 12 13.10 -5.68 -10.48
CA GLU A 12 13.05 -4.71 -11.58
C GLU A 12 13.32 -3.28 -11.05
N THR A 13 13.73 -2.38 -11.96
CA THR A 13 13.94 -0.94 -11.67
C THR A 13 13.05 -0.09 -12.56
N GLY A 14 12.93 1.21 -12.25
CA GLY A 14 12.18 2.15 -13.08
C GLY A 14 10.68 2.17 -12.82
N HIS A 15 10.23 1.60 -11.69
CA HIS A 15 8.81 1.56 -11.35
C HIS A 15 8.35 2.75 -10.51
N VAL A 16 7.12 3.18 -10.79
CA VAL A 16 6.34 4.09 -9.93
C VAL A 16 5.19 3.28 -9.31
N ILE A 17 5.40 2.87 -8.07
CA ILE A 17 4.52 1.94 -7.34
C ILE A 17 3.59 2.74 -6.43
N SER A 18 2.28 2.63 -6.63
CA SER A 18 1.27 3.25 -5.78
C SER A 18 0.63 2.24 -4.83
N LEU A 19 0.58 2.58 -3.54
CA LEU A 19 -0.04 1.77 -2.51
C LEU A 19 -1.43 2.33 -2.16
N VAL A 20 -2.44 1.46 -2.23
CA VAL A 20 -3.84 1.77 -1.90
C VAL A 20 -4.39 0.79 -0.87
N GLY A 21 -5.56 1.09 -0.28
CA GLY A 21 -6.21 0.19 0.67
C GLY A 21 -5.91 0.47 2.13
N GLY A 22 -5.90 -0.55 2.97
CA GLY A 22 -5.71 -0.47 4.43
C GLY A 22 -4.68 -1.47 4.96
N GLY A 23 -4.62 -1.62 6.29
CA GLY A 23 -3.88 -2.73 6.91
C GLY A 23 -2.36 -2.67 6.81
N GLY A 24 -1.74 -1.47 6.97
CA GLY A 24 -0.30 -1.36 7.09
C GLY A 24 0.44 -0.93 5.82
N LYS A 25 -0.20 -0.14 4.94
CA LYS A 25 0.44 0.44 3.75
C LYS A 25 1.77 1.13 4.03
N THR A 26 1.82 1.98 5.06
CA THR A 26 3.03 2.73 5.42
C THR A 26 4.19 1.81 5.80
N THR A 27 3.91 0.75 6.56
CA THR A 27 4.92 -0.29 6.89
C THR A 27 5.42 -1.00 5.63
N LEU A 28 4.51 -1.42 4.75
CA LEU A 28 4.84 -2.04 3.47
C LEU A 28 5.67 -1.11 2.59
N LEU A 29 5.28 0.15 2.49
CA LEU A 29 5.97 1.17 1.71
C LEU A 29 7.42 1.35 2.17
N TYR A 30 7.67 1.48 3.48
CA TYR A 30 9.03 1.58 3.99
C TYR A 30 9.81 0.26 3.92
N ALA A 31 9.15 -0.89 3.98
CA ALA A 31 9.79 -2.17 3.75
C ALA A 31 10.30 -2.29 2.30
N LEU A 32 9.47 -1.90 1.32
CA LEU A 32 9.89 -1.83 -0.10
C LEU A 32 11.01 -0.80 -0.29
N ALA A 33 10.93 0.37 0.37
CA ALA A 33 11.96 1.38 0.26
C ALA A 33 13.32 0.86 0.74
N ARG A 34 13.36 0.19 1.90
CA ARG A 34 14.57 -0.46 2.41
C ARG A 34 15.08 -1.55 1.46
N HIS A 35 14.19 -2.36 0.91
CA HIS A 35 14.54 -3.43 -0.01
C HIS A 35 15.26 -2.90 -1.26
N TYR A 36 14.67 -1.92 -1.94
CA TYR A 36 15.25 -1.34 -3.14
C TYR A 36 16.54 -0.54 -2.86
N SER A 37 16.59 0.21 -1.74
CA SER A 37 17.81 0.92 -1.33
C SER A 37 18.97 -0.04 -1.05
N ALA A 38 18.69 -1.21 -0.43
CA ALA A 38 19.70 -2.23 -0.19
C ALA A 38 20.25 -2.86 -1.50
N GLN A 39 19.53 -2.70 -2.60
CA GLN A 39 19.98 -3.07 -3.96
C GLN A 39 20.75 -1.94 -4.67
N GLY A 40 21.01 -0.83 -3.97
CA GLY A 40 21.74 0.33 -4.52
C GLY A 40 20.89 1.29 -5.36
N GLN A 41 19.56 1.15 -5.34
CA GLN A 41 18.66 2.04 -6.08
C GLN A 41 18.44 3.37 -5.35
N ARG A 42 18.31 4.45 -6.11
CA ARG A 42 17.83 5.74 -5.63
C ARG A 42 16.31 5.67 -5.46
N VAL A 43 15.87 5.51 -4.21
CA VAL A 43 14.45 5.31 -3.89
C VAL A 43 13.84 6.60 -3.38
N LEU A 44 12.75 7.03 -4.00
CA LEU A 44 11.92 8.15 -3.57
C LEU A 44 10.61 7.64 -2.98
N VAL A 45 10.33 8.03 -1.74
CA VAL A 45 9.05 7.80 -1.07
C VAL A 45 8.27 9.10 -1.01
N SER A 46 6.99 9.08 -1.35
CA SER A 46 6.12 10.26 -1.23
C SER A 46 4.64 9.85 -1.10
N THR A 47 3.76 10.80 -1.25
CA THR A 47 2.31 10.60 -1.20
C THR A 47 1.61 11.50 -2.19
N THR A 48 0.49 11.05 -2.71
CA THR A 48 -0.45 11.88 -3.48
C THR A 48 -1.61 12.41 -2.60
N THR A 49 -1.65 11.96 -1.35
CA THR A 49 -2.64 12.39 -0.34
C THR A 49 -1.94 12.86 0.94
N HIS A 50 -1.80 11.99 1.91
CA HIS A 50 -1.08 12.28 3.16
C HIS A 50 -0.34 11.02 3.62
N ILE A 51 0.90 11.19 4.10
CA ILE A 51 1.67 10.15 4.78
C ILE A 51 2.15 10.68 6.12
N GLN A 52 2.33 9.81 7.12
CA GLN A 52 2.97 10.19 8.37
C GLN A 52 4.42 10.60 8.09
N ARG A 53 4.85 11.76 8.62
CA ARG A 53 6.25 12.18 8.53
C ARG A 53 7.12 11.18 9.29
N PRO A 54 8.15 10.61 8.65
CA PRO A 54 9.07 9.72 9.33
C PRO A 54 10.05 10.50 10.24
N ASP A 55 10.59 9.82 11.23
CA ASP A 55 11.64 10.37 12.11
C ASP A 55 12.99 10.50 11.38
N ALA A 56 13.23 9.68 10.37
CA ALA A 56 14.45 9.67 9.56
C ALA A 56 14.14 9.71 8.06
N ASN A 57 15.15 10.02 7.25
CA ASN A 57 15.10 10.00 5.78
C ASN A 57 14.15 11.05 5.14
N TYR A 58 13.70 12.04 5.91
CA TYR A 58 12.92 13.16 5.35
C TYR A 58 13.85 14.16 4.66
N ALA A 59 13.69 14.33 3.36
CA ALA A 59 14.42 15.28 2.55
C ALA A 59 13.65 16.60 2.44
N THR A 60 14.26 17.69 2.89
CA THR A 60 13.68 19.05 2.84
C THR A 60 13.94 19.74 1.50
N ASP A 61 15.00 19.33 0.81
CA ASP A 61 15.49 19.89 -0.45
C ASP A 61 16.28 18.83 -1.23
N GLU A 62 16.74 19.18 -2.44
CA GLU A 62 17.50 18.30 -3.31
C GLU A 62 18.83 17.85 -2.69
N ALA A 63 19.54 18.73 -2.00
CA ALA A 63 20.80 18.37 -1.38
C ALA A 63 20.63 17.33 -0.26
N ALA A 64 19.58 17.46 0.55
CA ALA A 64 19.22 16.47 1.56
C ALA A 64 18.81 15.13 0.92
N ARG A 65 18.04 15.16 -0.17
CA ARG A 65 17.67 13.96 -0.95
C ARG A 65 18.91 13.23 -1.46
N ASP A 66 19.81 13.97 -2.12
CA ASP A 66 21.01 13.40 -2.72
C ASP A 66 21.96 12.83 -1.66
N ALA A 67 22.08 13.48 -0.51
CA ALA A 67 22.85 12.96 0.61
C ALA A 67 22.30 11.63 1.13
N LEU A 68 20.97 11.48 1.20
CA LEU A 68 20.33 10.22 1.58
C LEU A 68 20.60 9.12 0.56
N TRP A 69 20.48 9.40 -0.75
CA TRP A 69 20.79 8.43 -1.80
C TRP A 69 22.26 8.03 -1.81
N GLN A 70 23.18 8.99 -1.63
CA GLN A 70 24.63 8.72 -1.49
C GLN A 70 24.95 7.86 -0.26
N ALA A 71 24.19 8.02 0.82
CA ALA A 71 24.29 7.18 2.01
C ALA A 71 23.69 5.77 1.83
N GLY A 72 23.17 5.43 0.66
CA GLY A 72 22.57 4.13 0.35
C GLY A 72 21.21 3.89 1.01
N THR A 73 20.47 4.98 1.29
CA THR A 73 19.13 4.88 1.86
C THR A 73 18.08 5.60 0.98
N TYR A 74 16.79 5.42 1.32
CA TYR A 74 15.71 6.08 0.60
C TYR A 74 15.50 7.53 1.09
N ALA A 75 14.95 8.39 0.23
CA ALA A 75 14.53 9.73 0.56
C ALA A 75 13.00 9.84 0.62
N VAL A 76 12.48 10.52 1.65
CA VAL A 76 11.04 10.80 1.80
C VAL A 76 10.78 12.26 1.45
N ALA A 77 9.98 12.50 0.42
CA ALA A 77 9.57 13.82 -0.05
C ALA A 77 8.15 14.17 0.39
N GLY A 78 7.96 15.41 0.84
CA GLY A 78 6.64 15.93 1.18
C GLY A 78 6.69 17.31 1.79
N VAL A 79 5.56 18.00 1.79
CA VAL A 79 5.38 19.29 2.48
C VAL A 79 4.71 19.02 3.82
N PRO A 80 5.21 19.58 4.94
CA PRO A 80 4.59 19.42 6.25
C PRO A 80 3.13 19.85 6.26
N ALA A 81 2.27 19.02 6.85
CA ALA A 81 0.84 19.22 7.03
C ALA A 81 0.45 19.00 8.49
N GLU A 82 -0.81 19.27 8.82
CA GLU A 82 -1.32 19.09 10.18
C GLU A 82 -1.16 17.65 10.69
N GLY A 83 -1.02 17.52 12.02
CA GLY A 83 -0.94 16.22 12.69
C GLY A 83 0.36 15.45 12.41
N GLY A 84 1.46 16.14 12.12
CA GLY A 84 2.77 15.53 11.87
C GLY A 84 2.83 14.72 10.56
N LYS A 85 1.99 15.08 9.60
CA LYS A 85 1.93 14.43 8.28
C LYS A 85 2.68 15.23 7.21
N LEU A 86 2.89 14.57 6.09
CA LEU A 86 3.34 15.18 4.83
C LEU A 86 2.25 15.05 3.78
N THR A 87 2.16 16.05 2.90
CA THR A 87 1.36 16.03 1.68
C THR A 87 2.26 16.11 0.45
N MET A 88 1.69 15.93 -0.73
CA MET A 88 2.44 15.92 -2.00
C MET A 88 3.23 17.21 -2.19
N PRO A 89 4.56 17.12 -2.44
CA PRO A 89 5.37 18.31 -2.71
C PRO A 89 5.17 18.79 -4.16
N PRO A 90 5.26 20.10 -4.43
CA PRO A 90 5.03 20.68 -5.76
C PRO A 90 6.07 20.22 -6.81
N HIS A 91 7.30 19.91 -6.37
CA HIS A 91 8.42 19.44 -7.20
C HIS A 91 8.54 17.92 -7.29
N LEU A 92 7.48 17.17 -6.93
CA LEU A 92 7.52 15.71 -6.92
C LEU A 92 7.95 15.13 -8.28
N ALA A 93 7.46 15.70 -9.39
CA ALA A 93 7.76 15.19 -10.73
C ALA A 93 9.26 15.27 -11.07
N ASP A 94 9.92 16.34 -10.66
CA ASP A 94 11.36 16.54 -10.91
C ASP A 94 12.18 15.50 -10.14
N TRP A 95 11.85 15.28 -8.87
CA TRP A 95 12.53 14.28 -8.04
C TRP A 95 12.26 12.83 -8.48
N MET A 96 11.06 12.59 -9.00
CA MET A 96 10.72 11.28 -9.57
C MET A 96 11.54 10.95 -10.81
N ALA A 97 11.87 11.94 -11.64
CA ALA A 97 12.65 11.75 -12.85
C ALA A 97 14.10 11.33 -12.56
N GLU A 98 14.60 11.63 -11.37
CA GLU A 98 15.96 11.28 -10.93
C GLU A 98 16.01 9.97 -10.10
N ALA A 99 14.88 9.47 -9.66
CA ALA A 99 14.79 8.23 -8.86
C ALA A 99 14.78 6.98 -9.74
N ASP A 100 15.40 5.90 -9.26
CA ASP A 100 15.34 4.59 -9.93
C ASP A 100 14.05 3.84 -9.56
N THR A 101 13.46 4.09 -8.38
CA THR A 101 12.16 3.56 -7.95
C THR A 101 11.42 4.60 -7.12
N VAL A 102 10.12 4.75 -7.39
CA VAL A 102 9.23 5.67 -6.67
C VAL A 102 8.11 4.90 -5.98
N LEU A 103 7.90 5.17 -4.70
CA LEU A 103 6.88 4.55 -3.85
C LEU A 103 5.92 5.63 -3.35
N LEU A 104 4.61 5.48 -3.64
CA LEU A 104 3.60 6.49 -3.34
C LEU A 104 2.48 5.92 -2.46
N GLU A 105 2.19 6.56 -1.33
CA GLU A 105 0.93 6.32 -0.62
C GLU A 105 -0.18 7.12 -1.32
N ALA A 106 -1.15 6.42 -1.95
CA ALA A 106 -2.14 7.05 -2.84
C ALA A 106 -3.54 7.21 -2.23
N ASP A 107 -3.75 6.77 -0.99
CA ASP A 107 -4.99 6.95 -0.25
C ASP A 107 -4.81 6.83 1.27
N GLY A 108 -5.79 7.32 2.05
CA GLY A 108 -5.82 7.19 3.51
C GLY A 108 -6.75 6.07 3.98
N ALA A 109 -6.39 5.35 5.06
CA ALA A 109 -7.22 4.31 5.68
C ALA A 109 -7.52 4.54 7.16
N LYS A 110 -7.07 5.64 7.76
CA LYS A 110 -7.24 5.95 9.19
C LYS A 110 -6.92 4.76 10.12
N ARG A 111 -5.86 4.00 9.80
CA ARG A 111 -5.40 2.80 10.52
C ARG A 111 -6.35 1.59 10.50
N HIS A 112 -7.43 1.62 9.72
CA HIS A 112 -8.28 0.44 9.56
C HIS A 112 -7.57 -0.64 8.74
N PRO A 113 -7.79 -1.92 9.07
CA PRO A 113 -7.16 -3.02 8.33
C PRO A 113 -7.73 -3.23 6.93
N CYS A 114 -8.95 -2.78 6.64
CA CYS A 114 -9.50 -2.75 5.29
C CYS A 114 -10.29 -1.46 5.03
N LYS A 115 -10.59 -1.18 3.77
CA LYS A 115 -11.37 0.00 3.37
C LYS A 115 -12.02 -0.15 2.01
N ALA A 116 -13.09 0.61 1.77
CA ALA A 116 -13.52 1.02 0.45
C ALA A 116 -13.02 2.44 0.13
N PRO A 117 -12.63 2.77 -1.12
CA PRO A 117 -12.17 4.11 -1.47
C PRO A 117 -13.32 5.12 -1.51
N ALA A 118 -13.00 6.39 -1.24
CA ALA A 118 -13.94 7.50 -1.48
C ALA A 118 -14.11 7.77 -2.99
N ALA A 119 -15.06 8.65 -3.34
CA ALA A 119 -15.27 9.06 -4.73
C ALA A 119 -13.99 9.63 -5.38
N HIS A 120 -13.22 10.43 -4.64
CA HIS A 120 -11.97 11.05 -5.06
C HIS A 120 -10.71 10.21 -4.81
N GLU A 121 -10.82 9.02 -4.23
CA GLU A 121 -9.71 8.07 -4.00
C GLU A 121 -9.79 6.86 -4.94
N PRO A 122 -8.64 6.23 -5.20
CA PRO A 122 -7.28 6.69 -4.93
C PRO A 122 -6.84 7.81 -5.87
N VAL A 123 -5.78 8.55 -5.49
CA VAL A 123 -5.14 9.55 -6.35
C VAL A 123 -3.90 8.92 -6.97
N LEU A 124 -4.07 8.25 -8.11
CA LEU A 124 -2.97 7.63 -8.85
C LEU A 124 -2.36 8.62 -9.85
N LEU A 125 -1.04 8.76 -9.86
CA LEU A 125 -0.35 9.53 -10.88
C LEU A 125 -0.41 8.83 -12.24
N ARG A 126 -0.34 9.57 -13.33
CA ARG A 126 -0.28 9.00 -14.69
C ARG A 126 0.94 8.11 -14.89
N SER A 127 2.05 8.47 -14.25
CA SER A 127 3.32 7.73 -14.26
C SER A 127 3.31 6.45 -13.41
N SER A 128 2.29 6.25 -12.54
CA SER A 128 2.20 4.99 -11.80
C SER A 128 1.96 3.82 -12.76
N ASP A 129 2.78 2.81 -12.69
CA ASP A 129 2.72 1.61 -13.53
C ASP A 129 2.34 0.36 -12.73
N ILE A 130 2.55 0.37 -11.40
CA ILE A 130 2.16 -0.70 -10.49
C ILE A 130 1.26 -0.14 -9.38
N VAL A 131 0.18 -0.88 -9.06
CA VAL A 131 -0.70 -0.60 -7.92
C VAL A 131 -0.73 -1.81 -6.98
N LEU A 132 -0.41 -1.56 -5.71
CA LEU A 132 -0.48 -2.53 -4.63
C LEU A 132 -1.69 -2.24 -3.77
N ALA A 133 -2.70 -3.11 -3.81
CA ALA A 133 -3.88 -3.01 -2.95
C ALA A 133 -3.66 -3.80 -1.65
N ALA A 134 -3.46 -3.08 -0.55
CA ALA A 134 -3.18 -3.67 0.74
C ALA A 134 -4.44 -3.87 1.59
N ALA A 135 -4.48 -4.99 2.32
CA ALA A 135 -5.46 -5.25 3.38
C ALA A 135 -4.79 -6.00 4.54
N GLY A 136 -5.25 -5.73 5.77
CA GLY A 136 -4.75 -6.41 6.96
C GLY A 136 -5.60 -7.61 7.34
N LEU A 137 -4.98 -8.76 7.47
CA LEU A 137 -5.63 -10.02 7.87
C LEU A 137 -6.17 -9.98 9.32
N SER A 138 -5.80 -8.98 10.11
CA SER A 138 -6.41 -8.73 11.42
C SER A 138 -7.90 -8.39 11.35
N ALA A 139 -8.43 -8.10 10.16
CA ALA A 139 -9.85 -7.89 9.89
C ALA A 139 -10.65 -9.18 9.76
N MET A 140 -10.00 -10.31 9.48
CA MET A 140 -10.68 -11.57 9.20
C MET A 140 -11.57 -12.04 10.36
N GLY A 141 -12.77 -12.49 10.04
CA GLY A 141 -13.77 -12.99 10.98
C GLY A 141 -14.45 -11.91 11.82
N LYS A 142 -14.09 -10.64 11.69
CA LYS A 142 -14.68 -9.52 12.43
C LYS A 142 -15.77 -8.83 11.61
N PRO A 143 -16.80 -8.24 12.26
CA PRO A 143 -17.81 -7.44 11.58
C PRO A 143 -17.19 -6.30 10.76
N LEU A 144 -17.71 -6.05 9.56
CA LEU A 144 -17.22 -4.96 8.69
C LEU A 144 -17.22 -3.60 9.40
N GLN A 145 -18.24 -3.33 10.24
CA GLN A 145 -18.34 -2.08 10.99
C GLN A 145 -17.16 -1.82 11.94
N ASP A 146 -16.47 -2.85 12.40
CA ASP A 146 -15.37 -2.74 13.36
C ASP A 146 -14.01 -2.58 12.66
N VAL A 147 -13.91 -2.97 11.37
CA VAL A 147 -12.63 -3.14 10.69
C VAL A 147 -12.50 -2.39 9.36
N CYS A 148 -13.61 -1.96 8.77
CA CYS A 148 -13.60 -1.38 7.44
C CYS A 148 -13.79 0.14 7.46
N PHE A 149 -12.82 0.88 6.95
CA PHE A 149 -12.96 2.32 6.74
C PHE A 149 -13.91 2.59 5.57
N ARG A 150 -14.85 3.53 5.71
CA ARG A 150 -15.94 3.85 4.79
C ARG A 150 -16.94 2.69 4.66
N LEU A 151 -17.47 2.31 5.80
CA LEU A 151 -18.36 1.17 5.98
C LEU A 151 -19.52 1.15 4.96
N GLU A 152 -20.23 2.28 4.77
CA GLU A 152 -21.36 2.36 3.85
C GLU A 152 -20.98 1.99 2.41
N ALA A 153 -19.83 2.49 1.94
CA ALA A 153 -19.32 2.16 0.61
C ALA A 153 -18.92 0.67 0.51
N ALA A 154 -18.32 0.11 1.56
CA ALA A 154 -17.96 -1.31 1.60
C ALA A 154 -19.21 -2.21 1.62
N CYS A 155 -20.20 -1.90 2.44
CA CYS A 155 -21.47 -2.64 2.50
C CYS A 155 -22.22 -2.60 1.16
N ALA A 156 -22.28 -1.45 0.51
CA ALA A 156 -22.90 -1.31 -0.80
C ALA A 156 -22.16 -2.13 -1.88
N LEU A 157 -20.82 -2.07 -1.90
CA LEU A 157 -19.98 -2.83 -2.84
C LEU A 157 -20.13 -4.35 -2.64
N LEU A 158 -20.13 -4.80 -1.40
CA LEU A 158 -20.18 -6.22 -1.06
C LEU A 158 -21.61 -6.78 -1.10
N ALA A 159 -22.62 -5.91 -1.01
CA ALA A 159 -24.05 -6.22 -0.86
C ALA A 159 -24.34 -7.03 0.44
N VAL A 160 -23.77 -6.57 1.55
CA VAL A 160 -23.92 -7.19 2.86
C VAL A 160 -24.16 -6.13 3.95
N PRO A 161 -24.83 -6.48 5.06
CA PRO A 161 -25.02 -5.57 6.19
C PRO A 161 -23.73 -5.34 7.00
N PRO A 162 -23.67 -4.25 7.81
CA PRO A 162 -22.47 -3.84 8.56
C PRO A 162 -21.91 -4.87 9.54
N GLU A 163 -22.78 -5.69 10.13
CA GLU A 163 -22.45 -6.73 11.10
C GLU A 163 -21.86 -8.01 10.47
N THR A 164 -21.84 -8.09 9.15
CA THR A 164 -21.31 -9.26 8.44
C THR A 164 -19.82 -9.45 8.74
N PRO A 165 -19.42 -10.65 9.20
CA PRO A 165 -18.00 -10.94 9.39
C PRO A 165 -17.25 -10.95 8.05
N LEU A 166 -16.08 -10.31 8.02
CA LEU A 166 -15.22 -10.33 6.83
C LEU A 166 -14.68 -11.73 6.57
N THR A 167 -14.99 -12.28 5.41
CA THR A 167 -14.51 -13.60 4.97
C THR A 167 -13.46 -13.45 3.87
N PRO A 168 -12.67 -14.51 3.56
CA PRO A 168 -11.74 -14.50 2.42
C PRO A 168 -12.40 -14.08 1.10
N ALA A 169 -13.62 -14.57 0.82
CA ALA A 169 -14.35 -14.23 -0.40
C ALA A 169 -14.78 -12.75 -0.44
N LEU A 170 -15.24 -12.19 0.68
CA LEU A 170 -15.61 -10.78 0.77
C LEU A 170 -14.37 -9.87 0.65
N LEU A 171 -13.23 -10.26 1.24
CA LEU A 171 -11.99 -9.51 1.10
C LEU A 171 -11.47 -9.54 -0.34
N ALA A 172 -11.46 -10.70 -0.99
CA ALA A 172 -11.08 -10.81 -2.40
C ALA A 172 -11.97 -9.92 -3.29
N LYS A 173 -13.30 -9.94 -3.09
CA LYS A 173 -14.25 -9.08 -3.81
C LYS A 173 -13.98 -7.59 -3.54
N LEU A 174 -13.70 -7.19 -2.29
CA LEU A 174 -13.38 -5.81 -1.92
C LEU A 174 -12.12 -5.31 -2.62
N LEU A 175 -11.06 -6.14 -2.66
CA LEU A 175 -9.78 -5.79 -3.29
C LEU A 175 -9.88 -5.71 -4.82
N THR A 176 -10.67 -6.59 -5.46
CA THR A 176 -10.70 -6.70 -6.93
C THR A 176 -11.78 -5.88 -7.62
N SER A 177 -12.73 -5.34 -6.86
CA SER A 177 -13.81 -4.51 -7.41
C SER A 177 -13.29 -3.19 -7.97
N GLU A 178 -13.83 -2.76 -9.12
CA GLU A 178 -13.61 -1.43 -9.70
C GLU A 178 -14.17 -0.27 -8.83
N ALA A 179 -15.02 -0.58 -7.85
CA ALA A 179 -15.44 0.34 -6.80
C ALA A 179 -14.66 0.14 -5.49
N GLY A 180 -13.72 -0.79 -5.45
CA GLY A 180 -12.87 -1.17 -4.32
C GLY A 180 -11.39 -0.94 -4.58
N GLY A 181 -10.56 -1.93 -4.24
CA GLY A 181 -9.11 -1.86 -4.37
C GLY A 181 -8.60 -1.67 -5.80
N ARG A 182 -9.36 -2.10 -6.80
CA ARG A 182 -9.01 -1.96 -8.22
C ARG A 182 -9.48 -0.63 -8.85
N LYS A 183 -10.07 0.25 -8.07
CA LYS A 183 -10.57 1.53 -8.56
C LYS A 183 -9.45 2.39 -9.18
N CYS A 184 -9.69 2.91 -10.37
CA CYS A 184 -8.76 3.74 -11.15
C CYS A 184 -7.45 3.04 -11.56
N VAL A 185 -7.32 1.72 -11.41
CA VAL A 185 -6.11 0.98 -11.79
C VAL A 185 -5.89 1.01 -13.30
N GLY A 186 -6.93 0.83 -14.10
CA GLY A 186 -6.84 0.82 -15.55
C GLY A 186 -5.92 -0.29 -16.06
N THR A 187 -4.94 0.06 -16.92
CA THR A 187 -3.99 -0.89 -17.53
C THR A 187 -2.73 -1.15 -16.69
N ARG A 188 -2.63 -0.59 -15.48
CA ARG A 188 -1.46 -0.77 -14.60
C ARG A 188 -1.37 -2.21 -14.10
N LYS A 189 -0.16 -2.69 -13.82
CA LYS A 189 0.04 -3.94 -13.09
C LYS A 189 -0.62 -3.82 -11.71
N PHE A 190 -1.37 -4.84 -11.30
CA PHE A 190 -2.13 -4.83 -10.04
C PHE A 190 -1.82 -6.07 -9.22
N TYR A 191 -1.50 -5.85 -7.93
CA TYR A 191 -1.20 -6.93 -7.00
C TYR A 191 -1.93 -6.70 -5.67
N ALA A 192 -2.36 -7.79 -5.03
CA ALA A 192 -2.98 -7.77 -3.71
C ALA A 192 -1.94 -8.10 -2.63
N ILE A 193 -1.86 -7.27 -1.58
CA ILE A 193 -0.95 -7.48 -0.46
C ILE A 193 -1.77 -7.72 0.81
N LEU A 194 -1.69 -8.92 1.34
CA LEU A 194 -2.39 -9.34 2.54
C LEU A 194 -1.44 -9.28 3.74
N ASN A 195 -1.44 -8.12 4.40
CA ASN A 195 -0.58 -7.84 5.55
C ASN A 195 -1.09 -8.50 6.84
N GLN A 196 -0.21 -8.52 7.87
CA GLN A 196 -0.56 -8.98 9.23
C GLN A 196 -0.89 -10.47 9.29
N ALA A 197 -0.18 -11.29 8.50
CA ALA A 197 -0.19 -12.74 8.58
C ALA A 197 0.56 -13.21 9.85
N ASP A 198 0.19 -12.65 11.03
CA ASP A 198 0.94 -12.70 12.27
C ASP A 198 0.76 -14.03 13.02
N ASP A 199 -0.29 -14.77 12.71
CA ASP A 199 -0.62 -16.06 13.33
C ASP A 199 -1.12 -17.06 12.28
N GLU A 200 -1.25 -18.33 12.68
CA GLU A 200 -1.65 -19.43 11.80
C GLU A 200 -3.08 -19.24 11.23
N ALA A 201 -4.02 -18.74 12.03
CA ALA A 201 -5.39 -18.54 11.58
C ALA A 201 -5.47 -17.44 10.51
N ARG A 202 -4.74 -16.33 10.69
CA ARG A 202 -4.65 -15.26 9.69
C ARG A 202 -3.93 -15.72 8.44
N ARG A 203 -2.88 -16.52 8.58
CA ARG A 203 -2.14 -17.08 7.44
C ARG A 203 -3.05 -17.99 6.62
N ALA A 204 -3.76 -18.92 7.26
CA ALA A 204 -4.71 -19.80 6.58
C ALA A 204 -5.82 -19.02 5.86
N ALA A 205 -6.39 -17.98 6.50
CA ALA A 205 -7.40 -17.11 5.87
C ALA A 205 -6.81 -16.30 4.70
N GLY A 206 -5.56 -15.88 4.82
CA GLY A 206 -4.83 -15.20 3.75
C GLY A 206 -4.57 -16.10 2.55
N GLU A 207 -4.14 -17.34 2.76
CA GLU A 207 -3.93 -18.35 1.70
C GLU A 207 -5.24 -18.65 0.96
N GLN A 208 -6.35 -18.80 1.69
CA GLN A 208 -7.68 -18.92 1.07
C GLN A 208 -8.04 -17.68 0.24
N THR A 209 -7.73 -16.49 0.73
CA THR A 209 -7.98 -15.26 -0.03
C THR A 209 -7.14 -15.21 -1.30
N LEU A 210 -5.84 -15.58 -1.23
CA LEU A 210 -4.96 -15.63 -2.41
C LEU A 210 -5.44 -16.65 -3.45
N ALA A 211 -5.90 -17.82 -3.02
CA ALA A 211 -6.50 -18.81 -3.91
C ALA A 211 -7.71 -18.24 -4.66
N ILE A 212 -8.64 -17.59 -3.94
CA ILE A 212 -9.82 -16.94 -4.55
C ILE A 212 -9.41 -15.80 -5.51
N LEU A 213 -8.42 -14.98 -5.12
CA LEU A 213 -7.89 -13.90 -5.98
C LEU A 213 -7.35 -14.46 -7.28
N LYS A 214 -6.60 -15.56 -7.23
CA LYS A 214 -6.01 -16.19 -8.42
C LYS A 214 -7.06 -16.88 -9.28
N GLU A 215 -7.92 -17.69 -8.68
CA GLU A 215 -8.89 -18.53 -9.42
C GLU A 215 -10.02 -17.71 -10.04
N ASN A 216 -10.57 -16.73 -9.29
CA ASN A 216 -11.79 -16.03 -9.71
C ASN A 216 -11.51 -14.68 -10.39
N TYR A 217 -10.33 -14.09 -10.17
CA TYR A 217 -10.04 -12.72 -10.63
C TYR A 217 -8.72 -12.61 -11.41
N ASP A 218 -7.96 -13.69 -11.52
CA ASP A 218 -6.58 -13.72 -12.09
C ASP A 218 -5.67 -12.63 -11.51
N VAL A 219 -5.77 -12.42 -10.19
CA VAL A 219 -4.95 -11.46 -9.46
C VAL A 219 -3.88 -12.19 -8.66
N THR A 220 -2.63 -11.81 -8.89
CA THR A 220 -1.49 -12.24 -8.08
C THR A 220 -1.41 -11.43 -6.80
N GLY A 221 -1.07 -12.07 -5.70
CA GLY A 221 -0.87 -11.42 -4.42
C GLY A 221 0.12 -12.19 -3.55
N CYS A 222 0.45 -11.60 -2.41
CA CYS A 222 1.31 -12.25 -1.41
C CYS A 222 0.81 -11.98 0.01
N LEU A 223 1.26 -12.84 0.94
CA LEU A 223 1.12 -12.65 2.37
C LEU A 223 2.35 -11.91 2.90
N THR A 224 2.15 -10.96 3.79
CA THR A 224 3.25 -10.27 4.45
C THR A 224 3.09 -10.26 5.96
N HIS A 225 4.24 -10.37 6.63
CA HIS A 225 4.36 -10.25 8.07
C HIS A 225 5.57 -9.36 8.38
N PHE A 226 5.38 -8.38 9.24
CA PHE A 226 6.43 -7.46 9.70
C PHE A 226 6.57 -7.55 11.22
N GLU A 227 7.80 -7.71 11.72
CA GLU A 227 8.09 -7.70 13.15
C GLU A 227 7.87 -6.31 13.76
N LYS A 228 7.77 -6.24 15.11
CA LYS A 228 7.47 -4.96 15.80
C LYS A 228 8.48 -3.86 15.50
N GLY A 229 9.75 -4.18 15.27
CA GLY A 229 10.80 -3.22 14.91
C GLY A 229 10.79 -2.75 13.45
N GLU A 230 10.04 -3.42 12.58
CA GLU A 230 9.89 -3.07 11.17
C GLU A 230 8.62 -2.25 10.88
N ARG A 231 7.72 -2.18 11.87
CA ARG A 231 6.45 -1.45 11.76
C ARG A 231 6.71 0.06 11.88
N ALA A 232 6.18 0.81 10.90
CA ALA A 232 6.21 2.27 10.88
C ALA A 232 5.18 2.88 11.83
#